data_59c915a405ad05a7ea50dd931a07ec9a
#
_entry.id   59c915a405ad05a7ea50dd931a07ec9a
#
_cell.length_a   1.000
_cell.length_b   1.000
_cell.length_c   1.000
_cell.angle_alpha   90.00
_cell.angle_beta   90.00
_cell.angle_gamma   90.00
#
_symmetry.space_group_name_H-M   'P 1'
#
loop_
_entity.id
_entity.type
_entity.pdbx_description
1 polymer ?
#
loop_
_entity_poly.entity_id
_entity_poly.type
_entity_poly.pdbx_seq_one_letter_code
_entity_poly.pdbx_strand_id
1 'polypeptide(L)'
;MSVLSLRRSALVAAAFSVVLMGTAGASEGVAAENASSSVSTDVRGSAIAQARAHMRAKSPEQAYALLAPLEGRLAGDAEYDYLLGIAAADTRHLDVAERALKRSIAERPGDGPTHLELGRTYFLLGQRENARREFEGVAAGDVPEGVRPVIQAYLNAIDAPVGVRTAWSGYVQGNFGHDTNANNATTHSSIAIPALGGLMFVLDGGSRGTPANFGDVSGGLAVRHAVTENLVISGSGDVDVRRYGGNARAFDQGSYLFQLGANWLSGKNNFGLQYANQHMWVDSESYRNLNGFTAQWTRDLGESLQAAAFAQYTPIRYMGTNARDVNRAIGGASIVKGFASVYGEPVAYASMYAGRESPRDDLSAAFGNHLWGGRIGGEWHVMPNQMLFANVSFERRNYDTLDSMFLVERRDRQLDVRAGYSYFVTKAFSITPQYSFTRNGSSQPLFDYHRSVYEIVARYDFR
;
A
#
# COMPACT_ATOMS: atom_id res chain seq x y z
N MET A 1 -11.22 -9.78 17.69
CA MET A 1 -10.11 -9.00 17.08
C MET A 1 -10.57 -8.51 15.74
N SER A 2 -10.48 -7.21 15.56
CA SER A 2 -11.22 -6.41 14.58
C SER A 2 -10.79 -6.69 13.13
N VAL A 3 -11.77 -6.76 12.22
CA VAL A 3 -11.68 -6.77 10.75
C VAL A 3 -10.82 -5.61 10.18
N LEU A 4 -10.53 -4.59 11.01
CA LEU A 4 -9.69 -3.43 10.69
C LEU A 4 -8.22 -3.76 10.40
N SER A 5 -7.63 -4.79 11.03
CA SER A 5 -6.20 -5.11 10.81
C SER A 5 -5.92 -5.76 9.44
N LEU A 6 -6.90 -6.48 8.91
CA LEU A 6 -6.80 -7.11 7.57
C LEU A 6 -7.04 -6.11 6.42
N ARG A 7 -7.84 -5.05 6.65
CA ARG A 7 -8.05 -3.99 5.66
C ARG A 7 -6.80 -3.10 5.46
N ARG A 8 -5.99 -2.90 6.51
CA ARG A 8 -4.75 -2.10 6.42
C ARG A 8 -3.69 -2.70 5.49
N SER A 9 -3.66 -4.02 5.36
CA SER A 9 -2.67 -4.71 4.48
C SER A 9 -3.07 -4.75 3.00
N ALA A 10 -4.37 -4.63 2.68
CA ALA A 10 -4.86 -4.63 1.30
C ALA A 10 -4.70 -3.26 0.61
N LEU A 11 -4.71 -2.15 1.39
CA LEU A 11 -4.52 -0.79 0.87
C LEU A 11 -3.12 -0.51 0.33
N VAL A 12 -2.10 -1.23 0.82
CA VAL A 12 -0.70 -1.08 0.37
C VAL A 12 -0.48 -1.54 -1.07
N ALA A 13 -1.31 -2.45 -1.60
CA ALA A 13 -1.14 -2.97 -2.95
C ALA A 13 -1.64 -2.02 -4.07
N ALA A 14 -2.54 -1.08 -3.76
CA ALA A 14 -3.14 -0.18 -4.75
C ALA A 14 -2.41 1.17 -4.90
N ALA A 15 -1.54 1.55 -3.95
CA ALA A 15 -0.91 2.86 -3.88
C ALA A 15 0.54 2.87 -4.36
N PHE A 16 0.86 2.14 -5.43
CA PHE A 16 2.19 2.18 -6.03
C PHE A 16 2.35 3.39 -6.93
N SER A 17 3.08 4.34 -6.46
CA SER A 17 3.91 5.37 -7.11
C SER A 17 3.84 6.74 -6.42
N VAL A 18 4.82 7.16 -5.84
CA VAL A 18 5.91 8.15 -5.80
C VAL A 18 5.76 9.52 -5.12
N VAL A 19 6.72 9.94 -4.37
CA VAL A 19 7.63 11.04 -3.99
C VAL A 19 7.09 12.47 -3.74
N LEU A 20 7.69 13.38 -3.07
CA LEU A 20 8.99 13.78 -2.52
C LEU A 20 8.95 15.05 -1.68
N MET A 21 10.03 15.22 -0.95
CA MET A 21 10.80 16.36 -0.41
C MET A 21 10.04 17.41 0.39
N GLY A 22 10.54 17.86 1.45
CA GLY A 22 11.80 17.89 2.21
C GLY A 22 11.92 19.23 2.84
N THR A 23 12.52 19.37 3.85
CA THR A 23 13.47 20.34 4.38
C THR A 23 13.40 20.38 5.91
N ALA A 24 14.58 20.36 6.45
CA ALA A 24 14.91 20.35 7.84
C ALA A 24 14.73 21.72 8.50
N GLY A 25 14.52 21.71 9.81
CA GLY A 25 14.71 22.85 10.68
C GLY A 25 15.03 22.37 12.08
N ALA A 26 16.28 22.58 12.48
CA ALA A 26 16.80 22.31 13.81
C ALA A 26 16.57 23.50 14.74
N SER A 27 16.44 23.26 16.03
CA SER A 27 16.98 24.11 17.11
C SER A 27 16.83 23.39 18.46
N GLU A 28 17.94 22.99 19.02
CA GLU A 28 18.63 23.54 20.17
C GLU A 28 17.87 23.53 21.49
N GLY A 29 18.52 22.85 22.42
CA GLY A 29 18.26 22.57 23.76
C GLY A 29 18.66 23.66 24.74
N VAL A 30 18.24 23.50 25.99
CA VAL A 30 18.90 24.07 27.19
C VAL A 30 18.72 23.10 28.33
N ALA A 31 19.83 22.84 29.01
CA ALA A 31 19.93 22.14 30.26
C ALA A 31 19.60 23.06 31.45
N ALA A 32 19.10 22.49 32.52
CA ALA A 32 19.21 23.10 33.83
C ALA A 32 19.15 22.05 34.96
N GLU A 33 19.94 22.27 35.90
CA GLU A 33 20.63 21.54 36.92
C GLU A 33 19.81 21.32 38.22
N ASN A 34 20.11 20.23 38.87
CA ASN A 34 20.03 19.86 40.27
C ASN A 34 19.31 20.74 41.33
N ALA A 35 18.38 20.12 42.04
CA ALA A 35 18.19 20.35 43.49
C ALA A 35 17.75 19.04 44.14
N SER A 36 18.54 18.58 45.10
CA SER A 36 18.47 17.28 45.73
C SER A 36 17.61 17.20 47.02
N SER A 37 17.03 16.01 47.22
CA SER A 37 16.82 15.27 48.48
C SER A 37 16.17 15.95 49.65
N SER A 38 14.85 16.02 49.65
CA SER A 38 13.92 15.83 50.77
C SER A 38 12.42 15.81 50.34
N VAL A 39 12.17 15.96 49.10
CA VAL A 39 10.82 15.97 48.46
C VAL A 39 10.41 14.56 47.95
N SER A 40 11.23 13.52 48.09
CA SER A 40 11.10 12.26 47.35
C SER A 40 9.94 11.35 47.83
N THR A 41 9.60 11.34 49.10
CA THR A 41 8.57 10.42 49.63
C THR A 41 7.15 10.90 49.31
N ASP A 42 6.92 12.20 49.32
CA ASP A 42 5.64 12.82 49.03
C ASP A 42 5.33 12.75 47.49
N VAL A 43 6.31 12.99 46.66
CA VAL A 43 6.18 12.88 45.18
C VAL A 43 5.90 11.45 44.77
N ARG A 44 6.55 10.43 45.37
CA ARG A 44 6.32 9.02 45.07
C ARG A 44 4.87 8.62 45.43
N GLY A 45 4.43 8.90 46.66
CA GLY A 45 3.08 8.54 47.13
C GLY A 45 1.98 9.21 46.29
N SER A 46 2.18 10.48 45.95
CA SER A 46 1.26 11.25 45.12
C SER A 46 1.19 10.71 43.68
N ALA A 47 2.33 10.44 43.07
CA ALA A 47 2.38 9.91 41.69
C ALA A 47 1.73 8.52 41.58
N ILE A 48 2.01 7.61 42.49
CA ILE A 48 1.40 6.28 42.55
C ILE A 48 -0.13 6.37 42.74
N ALA A 49 -0.58 7.22 43.67
CA ALA A 49 -2.01 7.40 43.94
C ALA A 49 -2.76 7.96 42.70
N GLN A 50 -2.20 8.97 42.04
CA GLN A 50 -2.75 9.55 40.81
C GLN A 50 -2.74 8.56 39.65
N ALA A 51 -1.64 7.84 39.45
CA ALA A 51 -1.56 6.81 38.38
C ALA A 51 -2.61 5.72 38.60
N ARG A 52 -2.81 5.24 39.83
CA ARG A 52 -3.90 4.31 40.14
C ARG A 52 -5.29 4.89 39.84
N ALA A 53 -5.51 6.17 40.14
CA ALA A 53 -6.76 6.83 39.81
C ALA A 53 -6.99 6.89 38.28
N HIS A 54 -5.98 7.24 37.51
CA HIS A 54 -6.05 7.25 36.06
C HIS A 54 -6.30 5.84 35.48
N MET A 55 -5.62 4.81 36.01
CA MET A 55 -5.84 3.42 35.57
C MET A 55 -7.26 2.95 35.87
N ARG A 56 -7.82 3.29 37.09
CA ARG A 56 -9.23 3.00 37.43
C ARG A 56 -10.21 3.74 36.51
N ALA A 57 -9.87 4.96 36.10
CA ALA A 57 -10.65 5.78 35.18
C ALA A 57 -10.52 5.34 33.73
N LYS A 58 -9.77 4.25 33.43
CA LYS A 58 -9.46 3.75 32.08
C LYS A 58 -8.77 4.80 31.19
N SER A 59 -7.88 5.58 31.79
CA SER A 59 -7.08 6.62 31.11
C SER A 59 -5.59 6.29 31.19
N PRO A 60 -5.11 5.22 30.53
CA PRO A 60 -3.72 4.78 30.62
C PRO A 60 -2.74 5.79 30.04
N GLU A 61 -3.16 6.62 29.07
CA GLU A 61 -2.33 7.69 28.49
C GLU A 61 -1.94 8.73 29.55
N GLN A 62 -2.89 9.09 30.43
CA GLN A 62 -2.63 10.04 31.54
C GLN A 62 -1.74 9.42 32.60
N ALA A 63 -1.94 8.13 32.90
CA ALA A 63 -1.08 7.39 33.81
C ALA A 63 0.36 7.30 33.28
N TYR A 64 0.53 6.97 32.00
CA TYR A 64 1.84 6.90 31.38
C TYR A 64 2.54 8.26 31.31
N ALA A 65 1.83 9.32 30.88
CA ALA A 65 2.36 10.68 30.84
C ALA A 65 2.81 11.19 32.22
N LEU A 66 2.12 10.76 33.29
CA LEU A 66 2.49 11.08 34.66
C LEU A 66 3.72 10.30 35.14
N LEU A 67 3.79 8.99 34.83
CA LEU A 67 4.83 8.11 35.36
C LEU A 67 6.14 8.15 34.55
N ALA A 68 6.07 8.17 33.22
CA ALA A 68 7.27 8.04 32.38
C ALA A 68 8.39 9.08 32.69
N PRO A 69 8.11 10.36 32.97
CA PRO A 69 9.15 11.34 33.34
C PRO A 69 9.82 11.06 34.69
N LEU A 70 9.20 10.22 35.53
CA LEU A 70 9.72 9.89 36.87
C LEU A 70 10.58 8.63 36.89
N GLU A 71 10.76 7.92 35.75
CA GLU A 71 11.49 6.66 35.65
C GLU A 71 12.91 6.79 36.20
N GLY A 72 13.64 7.86 35.86
CA GLY A 72 15.01 8.10 36.36
C GLY A 72 15.14 8.28 37.86
N ARG A 73 14.04 8.49 38.56
CA ARG A 73 13.99 8.72 40.02
C ARG A 73 13.36 7.59 40.81
N LEU A 74 12.38 6.88 40.21
CA LEU A 74 11.55 5.90 40.89
C LEU A 74 11.72 4.46 40.37
N ALA A 75 12.54 4.24 39.33
CA ALA A 75 12.88 2.92 38.86
C ALA A 75 13.48 2.06 40.00
N GLY A 76 13.02 0.81 40.10
CA GLY A 76 13.36 -0.11 41.21
C GLY A 76 12.33 -0.10 42.35
N ASP A 77 11.34 0.81 42.35
CA ASP A 77 10.19 0.67 43.22
C ASP A 77 9.16 -0.27 42.58
N ALA A 78 8.92 -1.41 43.18
CA ALA A 78 8.09 -2.47 42.59
C ALA A 78 6.67 -2.02 42.24
N GLU A 79 6.08 -1.12 43.00
CA GLU A 79 4.72 -0.63 42.77
C GLU A 79 4.69 0.42 41.64
N TYR A 80 5.67 1.34 41.67
CA TYR A 80 5.85 2.30 40.57
C TYR A 80 6.10 1.59 39.24
N ASP A 81 7.03 0.64 39.23
CA ASP A 81 7.41 -0.13 38.02
C ASP A 81 6.24 -0.98 37.51
N TYR A 82 5.42 -1.56 38.39
CA TYR A 82 4.19 -2.24 38.02
C TYR A 82 3.20 -1.32 37.30
N LEU A 83 2.91 -0.15 37.89
CA LEU A 83 1.98 0.82 37.32
C LEU A 83 2.49 1.43 36.01
N LEU A 84 3.78 1.76 35.96
CA LEU A 84 4.42 2.23 34.72
C LEU A 84 4.33 1.15 33.64
N GLY A 85 4.58 -0.10 34.00
CA GLY A 85 4.54 -1.23 33.09
C GLY A 85 3.15 -1.44 32.48
N ILE A 86 2.08 -1.42 33.28
CA ILE A 86 0.72 -1.54 32.76
C ILE A 86 0.35 -0.36 31.88
N ALA A 87 0.59 0.87 32.34
CA ALA A 87 0.28 2.08 31.59
C ALA A 87 1.02 2.11 30.26
N ALA A 88 2.30 1.72 30.25
CA ALA A 88 3.11 1.60 29.04
C ALA A 88 2.60 0.50 28.08
N ALA A 89 2.19 -0.66 28.60
CA ALA A 89 1.63 -1.73 27.78
C ALA A 89 0.29 -1.32 27.13
N ASP A 90 -0.57 -0.66 27.86
CA ASP A 90 -1.87 -0.17 27.37
C ASP A 90 -1.71 0.94 26.32
N THR A 91 -0.67 1.77 26.44
CA THR A 91 -0.32 2.83 25.49
C THR A 91 0.65 2.39 24.39
N ARG A 92 0.95 1.09 24.28
CA ARG A 92 1.82 0.48 23.27
C ARG A 92 3.31 0.87 23.33
N HIS A 93 3.78 1.38 24.47
CA HIS A 93 5.21 1.56 24.77
C HIS A 93 5.80 0.26 25.33
N LEU A 94 5.78 -0.81 24.50
CA LEU A 94 6.01 -2.18 24.96
C LEU A 94 7.43 -2.44 25.48
N ASP A 95 8.42 -1.72 24.99
CA ASP A 95 9.80 -1.75 25.46
C ASP A 95 9.95 -1.17 26.89
N VAL A 96 9.23 -0.10 27.17
CA VAL A 96 9.15 0.49 28.53
C VAL A 96 8.41 -0.46 29.46
N ALA A 97 7.28 -1.04 29.00
CA ALA A 97 6.49 -1.99 29.75
C ALA A 97 7.33 -3.21 30.18
N GLU A 98 8.06 -3.82 29.23
CA GLU A 98 8.93 -4.96 29.48
C GLU A 98 9.99 -4.65 30.55
N ARG A 99 10.71 -3.51 30.41
CA ARG A 99 11.74 -3.12 31.37
C ARG A 99 11.16 -2.86 32.76
N ALA A 100 10.06 -2.12 32.84
CA ALA A 100 9.45 -1.78 34.11
C ALA A 100 8.90 -3.02 34.84
N LEU A 101 8.16 -3.89 34.13
CA LEU A 101 7.63 -5.12 34.74
C LEU A 101 8.73 -6.07 35.18
N LYS A 102 9.84 -6.19 34.43
CA LYS A 102 11.00 -6.99 34.87
C LYS A 102 11.63 -6.43 36.14
N ARG A 103 11.75 -5.12 36.30
CA ARG A 103 12.25 -4.51 37.55
C ARG A 103 11.28 -4.80 38.70
N SER A 104 9.96 -4.66 38.48
CA SER A 104 8.96 -4.99 39.48
C SER A 104 9.05 -6.45 39.97
N ILE A 105 9.25 -7.40 39.04
CA ILE A 105 9.45 -8.83 39.35
C ILE A 105 10.76 -9.07 40.13
N ALA A 106 11.83 -8.35 39.78
CA ALA A 106 13.10 -8.47 40.49
C ALA A 106 12.96 -8.15 41.97
N GLU A 107 12.12 -7.17 42.32
CA GLU A 107 11.82 -6.80 43.73
C GLU A 107 10.77 -7.71 44.38
N ARG A 108 9.83 -8.24 43.55
CA ARG A 108 8.74 -9.11 44.02
C ARG A 108 8.56 -10.33 43.13
N PRO A 109 9.45 -11.33 43.24
CA PRO A 109 9.48 -12.47 42.32
C PRO A 109 8.23 -13.36 42.32
N GLY A 110 7.41 -13.30 43.35
CA GLY A 110 6.17 -14.08 43.48
C GLY A 110 4.89 -13.30 43.15
N ASP A 111 5.00 -12.08 42.58
CA ASP A 111 3.82 -11.25 42.30
C ASP A 111 3.12 -11.70 41.00
N GLY A 112 2.13 -12.61 41.17
CA GLY A 112 1.36 -13.15 40.02
C GLY A 112 0.76 -12.10 39.10
N PRO A 113 0.14 -11.00 39.60
CA PRO A 113 -0.31 -9.90 38.75
C PRO A 113 0.76 -9.30 37.82
N THR A 114 1.98 -9.09 38.34
CA THR A 114 3.09 -8.56 37.54
C THR A 114 3.54 -9.54 36.47
N HIS A 115 3.61 -10.83 36.79
CA HIS A 115 3.89 -11.91 35.81
C HIS A 115 2.82 -11.98 34.71
N LEU A 116 1.54 -11.81 35.06
CA LEU A 116 0.45 -11.76 34.06
C LEU A 116 0.61 -10.59 33.09
N GLU A 117 0.94 -9.41 33.60
CA GLU A 117 1.16 -8.23 32.77
C GLU A 117 2.44 -8.34 31.91
N LEU A 118 3.50 -8.97 32.44
CA LEU A 118 4.69 -9.27 31.65
C LEU A 118 4.38 -10.30 30.55
N GLY A 119 3.61 -11.36 30.87
CA GLY A 119 3.12 -12.32 29.88
C GLY A 119 2.28 -11.65 28.80
N ARG A 120 1.38 -10.74 29.17
CA ARG A 120 0.60 -9.92 28.23
C ARG A 120 1.51 -9.04 27.36
N THR A 121 2.52 -8.42 27.96
CA THR A 121 3.50 -7.58 27.25
C THR A 121 4.29 -8.40 26.23
N TYR A 122 4.80 -9.57 26.61
CA TYR A 122 5.47 -10.50 25.69
C TYR A 122 4.54 -10.97 24.58
N PHE A 123 3.28 -11.25 24.88
CA PHE A 123 2.29 -11.60 23.85
C PHE A 123 2.09 -10.48 22.84
N LEU A 124 2.02 -9.24 23.31
CA LEU A 124 1.91 -8.05 22.45
C LEU A 124 3.17 -7.77 21.62
N LEU A 125 4.34 -8.14 22.13
CA LEU A 125 5.63 -8.09 21.44
C LEU A 125 5.81 -9.24 20.42
N GLY A 126 4.89 -10.22 20.39
CA GLY A 126 5.02 -11.44 19.57
C GLY A 126 5.98 -12.49 20.14
N GLN A 127 6.51 -12.27 21.33
CA GLN A 127 7.45 -13.16 22.03
C GLN A 127 6.69 -14.33 22.72
N ARG A 128 6.10 -15.21 21.90
CA ARG A 128 5.15 -16.25 22.35
C ARG A 128 5.70 -17.19 23.42
N GLU A 129 6.95 -17.61 23.27
CA GLU A 129 7.59 -18.53 24.23
C GLU A 129 7.84 -17.86 25.59
N ASN A 130 8.18 -16.57 25.59
CA ASN A 130 8.32 -15.79 26.82
C ASN A 130 6.95 -15.59 27.47
N ALA A 131 5.93 -15.20 26.67
CA ALA A 131 4.55 -15.07 27.14
C ALA A 131 4.02 -16.36 27.75
N ARG A 132 4.26 -17.51 27.09
CA ARG A 132 3.87 -18.85 27.59
C ARG A 132 4.45 -19.11 28.95
N ARG A 133 5.77 -18.92 29.13
CA ARG A 133 6.44 -19.18 30.41
C ARG A 133 5.86 -18.36 31.54
N GLU A 134 5.55 -17.10 31.31
CA GLU A 134 4.92 -16.25 32.33
C GLU A 134 3.50 -16.75 32.67
N PHE A 135 2.67 -17.03 31.69
CA PHE A 135 1.30 -17.51 31.92
C PHE A 135 1.26 -18.90 32.58
N GLU A 136 2.11 -19.85 32.16
CA GLU A 136 2.21 -21.20 32.75
C GLU A 136 2.74 -21.11 34.20
N GLY A 137 3.72 -20.24 34.46
CA GLY A 137 4.25 -19.98 35.77
C GLY A 137 3.19 -19.50 36.75
N VAL A 138 2.35 -18.56 36.31
CA VAL A 138 1.21 -18.11 37.12
C VAL A 138 0.15 -19.19 37.28
N ALA A 139 -0.19 -19.91 36.21
CA ALA A 139 -1.21 -20.97 36.23
C ALA A 139 -0.87 -22.13 37.18
N ALA A 140 0.42 -22.39 37.42
CA ALA A 140 0.90 -23.40 38.36
C ALA A 140 0.74 -23.01 39.82
N GLY A 141 0.51 -21.73 40.13
CA GLY A 141 0.31 -21.21 41.49
C GLY A 141 -1.16 -21.19 41.91
N ASP A 142 -1.39 -20.58 43.07
CA ASP A 142 -2.76 -20.33 43.59
C ASP A 142 -3.38 -19.10 42.88
N VAL A 143 -4.18 -19.36 41.86
CA VAL A 143 -4.78 -18.34 41.00
C VAL A 143 -6.26 -18.22 41.29
N PRO A 144 -6.78 -17.00 41.55
CA PRO A 144 -8.22 -16.77 41.70
C PRO A 144 -9.03 -17.34 40.53
N GLU A 145 -10.19 -17.97 40.78
CA GLU A 145 -11.02 -18.61 39.78
C GLU A 145 -11.36 -17.70 38.60
N GLY A 146 -11.55 -16.39 38.82
CA GLY A 146 -11.84 -15.44 37.75
C GLY A 146 -10.66 -15.13 36.82
N VAL A 147 -9.41 -15.44 37.20
CA VAL A 147 -8.20 -15.16 36.42
C VAL A 147 -7.80 -16.37 35.54
N ARG A 148 -8.11 -17.60 36.01
CA ARG A 148 -7.81 -18.84 35.22
C ARG A 148 -8.33 -18.80 33.77
N PRO A 149 -9.59 -18.38 33.49
CA PRO A 149 -10.06 -18.29 32.10
C PRO A 149 -9.27 -17.31 31.25
N VAL A 150 -8.78 -16.20 31.84
CA VAL A 150 -7.97 -15.20 31.13
C VAL A 150 -6.61 -15.78 30.75
N ILE A 151 -5.94 -16.47 31.67
CA ILE A 151 -4.67 -17.17 31.41
C ILE A 151 -4.88 -18.21 30.30
N GLN A 152 -5.92 -19.04 30.44
CA GLN A 152 -6.23 -20.07 29.45
C GLN A 152 -6.52 -19.48 28.05
N ALA A 153 -7.20 -18.33 28.00
CA ALA A 153 -7.44 -17.63 26.74
C ALA A 153 -6.14 -17.17 26.07
N TYR A 154 -5.17 -16.65 26.85
CA TYR A 154 -3.85 -16.29 26.32
C TYR A 154 -3.05 -17.55 25.89
N LEU A 155 -3.02 -18.62 26.68
CA LEU A 155 -2.37 -19.87 26.31
C LEU A 155 -2.99 -20.45 25.04
N ASN A 156 -4.31 -20.49 24.94
CA ASN A 156 -4.99 -20.92 23.71
C ASN A 156 -4.66 -20.01 22.52
N ALA A 157 -4.50 -18.71 22.73
CA ALA A 157 -4.10 -17.77 21.67
C ALA A 157 -2.62 -17.93 21.27
N ILE A 158 -1.77 -18.36 22.22
CA ILE A 158 -0.38 -18.74 21.99
C ILE A 158 -0.31 -20.07 21.24
N ASP A 159 -1.14 -21.05 21.62
CA ASP A 159 -1.21 -22.37 20.97
C ASP A 159 -1.97 -22.34 19.64
N ALA A 160 -2.85 -21.36 19.48
CA ALA A 160 -3.52 -21.20 18.21
C ALA A 160 -2.46 -21.09 17.10
N PRO A 161 -2.57 -21.91 16.04
CA PRO A 161 -1.67 -21.73 14.90
C PRO A 161 -1.68 -20.26 14.52
N VAL A 162 -0.49 -19.67 14.41
CA VAL A 162 -0.31 -18.25 14.03
C VAL A 162 -1.24 -17.99 12.86
N GLY A 163 -2.24 -17.11 13.07
CA GLY A 163 -3.47 -16.97 12.29
C GLY A 163 -3.32 -17.38 10.83
N VAL A 164 -4.37 -17.90 10.22
CA VAL A 164 -4.38 -18.60 8.92
C VAL A 164 -3.11 -18.30 8.11
N ARG A 165 -2.10 -19.19 8.21
CA ARG A 165 -0.79 -18.96 7.56
C ARG A 165 -0.92 -18.74 6.07
N THR A 166 -2.01 -19.27 5.49
CA THR A 166 -2.34 -19.12 4.08
C THR A 166 -3.72 -18.52 3.94
N ALA A 167 -3.81 -17.40 3.26
CA ALA A 167 -5.06 -16.73 2.91
C ALA A 167 -5.21 -16.72 1.39
N TRP A 168 -6.40 -17.11 0.92
CA TRP A 168 -6.79 -17.06 -0.48
C TRP A 168 -7.79 -15.93 -0.68
N SER A 169 -7.73 -15.28 -1.81
CA SER A 169 -8.75 -14.32 -2.25
C SER A 169 -8.83 -14.36 -3.77
N GLY A 170 -9.99 -14.02 -4.30
CA GLY A 170 -10.14 -13.92 -5.73
C GLY A 170 -11.37 -13.11 -6.11
N TYR A 171 -11.51 -12.87 -7.39
CA TYR A 171 -12.66 -12.15 -7.92
C TYR A 171 -12.99 -12.62 -9.33
N VAL A 172 -14.23 -12.38 -9.69
CA VAL A 172 -14.72 -12.41 -11.08
C VAL A 172 -15.42 -11.09 -11.35
N GLN A 173 -15.22 -10.52 -12.53
CA GLN A 173 -15.75 -9.22 -12.89
C GLN A 173 -16.20 -9.22 -14.35
N GLY A 174 -17.35 -8.60 -14.60
CA GLY A 174 -17.83 -8.31 -15.95
C GLY A 174 -18.04 -6.81 -16.10
N ASN A 175 -17.59 -6.25 -17.22
CA ASN A 175 -17.75 -4.84 -17.55
C ASN A 175 -18.47 -4.70 -18.88
N PHE A 176 -19.27 -3.66 -19.00
CA PHE A 176 -19.85 -3.22 -20.25
C PHE A 176 -19.69 -1.71 -20.36
N GLY A 177 -19.29 -1.21 -21.54
CA GLY A 177 -19.02 0.20 -21.68
C GLY A 177 -18.92 0.71 -23.12
N HIS A 178 -18.62 1.99 -23.20
CA HIS A 178 -18.34 2.72 -24.43
C HIS A 178 -16.96 3.37 -24.35
N ASP A 179 -16.20 3.19 -25.40
CA ASP A 179 -14.83 3.71 -25.56
C ASP A 179 -14.78 4.60 -26.79
N THR A 180 -14.39 5.86 -26.64
CA THR A 180 -14.35 6.83 -27.73
C THR A 180 -13.12 6.66 -28.63
N ASN A 181 -12.15 5.82 -28.23
CA ASN A 181 -10.89 5.63 -28.98
C ASN A 181 -10.25 4.27 -28.64
N ALA A 182 -10.86 3.18 -29.09
CA ALA A 182 -10.47 1.81 -28.77
C ALA A 182 -9.03 1.45 -29.21
N ASN A 183 -8.52 2.11 -30.26
CA ASN A 183 -7.18 1.89 -30.81
C ASN A 183 -6.10 2.87 -30.28
N ASN A 184 -6.44 3.81 -29.38
CA ASN A 184 -5.54 4.86 -28.92
C ASN A 184 -4.84 5.65 -30.06
N ALA A 185 -5.51 5.79 -31.20
CA ALA A 185 -4.97 6.47 -32.34
C ALA A 185 -5.21 7.98 -32.28
N THR A 186 -4.50 8.70 -33.13
CA THR A 186 -4.58 10.15 -33.21
C THR A 186 -6.01 10.67 -33.46
N THR A 187 -6.30 11.86 -32.95
CA THR A 187 -7.55 12.58 -33.23
C THR A 187 -7.47 13.47 -34.49
N HIS A 188 -6.28 13.60 -35.07
CA HIS A 188 -6.09 14.37 -36.31
C HIS A 188 -6.64 13.61 -37.53
N SER A 189 -7.30 14.34 -38.44
CA SER A 189 -7.79 13.77 -39.71
C SER A 189 -6.72 13.74 -40.81
N SER A 190 -5.69 14.57 -40.68
CA SER A 190 -4.54 14.62 -41.57
C SER A 190 -3.28 15.01 -40.84
N ILE A 191 -2.14 14.61 -41.34
CA ILE A 191 -0.82 14.91 -40.77
C ILE A 191 0.10 15.42 -41.88
N ALA A 192 0.93 16.41 -41.54
CA ALA A 192 2.04 16.82 -42.39
C ALA A 192 3.29 16.04 -42.05
N ILE A 193 4.05 15.60 -43.02
CA ILE A 193 5.34 14.90 -42.85
C ILE A 193 6.47 15.85 -43.24
N PRO A 194 7.17 16.49 -42.33
CA PRO A 194 8.23 17.46 -42.58
C PRO A 194 9.36 16.89 -43.48
N ALA A 195 9.77 15.65 -43.25
CA ALA A 195 10.81 15.00 -44.06
C ALA A 195 10.44 14.86 -45.56
N LEU A 196 9.13 14.93 -45.86
CA LEU A 196 8.62 14.91 -47.25
C LEU A 196 8.20 16.33 -47.71
N GLY A 197 8.86 17.36 -47.20
CA GLY A 197 8.58 18.76 -47.58
C GLY A 197 7.24 19.26 -47.03
N GLY A 198 6.70 18.65 -46.00
CA GLY A 198 5.41 19.03 -45.40
C GLY A 198 4.20 18.46 -46.12
N LEU A 199 4.38 17.43 -46.94
CA LEU A 199 3.29 16.77 -47.68
C LEU A 199 2.21 16.30 -46.67
N MET A 200 0.96 16.64 -46.97
CA MET A 200 -0.20 16.28 -46.16
C MET A 200 -0.73 14.89 -46.49
N PHE A 201 -0.86 14.07 -45.48
CA PHE A 201 -1.46 12.74 -45.58
C PHE A 201 -2.81 12.75 -44.88
N VAL A 202 -3.86 12.38 -45.57
CA VAL A 202 -5.20 12.17 -44.99
C VAL A 202 -5.23 10.80 -44.37
N LEU A 203 -5.58 10.72 -43.10
CA LEU A 203 -5.68 9.47 -42.36
C LEU A 203 -7.03 8.78 -42.60
N ASP A 204 -7.00 7.50 -42.89
CA ASP A 204 -8.20 6.69 -42.99
C ASP A 204 -8.90 6.47 -41.65
N GLY A 205 -10.08 5.82 -41.67
CA GLY A 205 -10.83 5.57 -40.43
C GLY A 205 -10.14 4.66 -39.42
N GLY A 206 -9.29 3.73 -39.89
CA GLY A 206 -8.54 2.81 -39.02
C GLY A 206 -7.31 3.45 -38.36
N SER A 207 -6.76 4.50 -39.00
CA SER A 207 -5.62 5.25 -38.50
C SER A 207 -5.99 6.37 -37.52
N ARG A 208 -7.28 6.59 -37.30
CA ARG A 208 -7.83 7.58 -36.35
C ARG A 208 -8.53 6.89 -35.18
N GLY A 209 -8.79 7.65 -34.13
CA GLY A 209 -9.52 7.15 -32.95
C GLY A 209 -10.85 6.51 -33.35
N THR A 210 -11.01 5.24 -33.04
CA THR A 210 -12.17 4.43 -33.39
C THR A 210 -13.07 4.23 -32.15
N PRO A 211 -14.28 4.85 -32.13
CA PRO A 211 -15.20 4.63 -31.02
C PRO A 211 -15.88 3.27 -31.14
N ALA A 212 -16.11 2.61 -29.99
CA ALA A 212 -16.82 1.33 -29.95
C ALA A 212 -17.44 1.05 -28.59
N ASN A 213 -18.50 0.28 -28.56
CA ASN A 213 -18.95 -0.40 -27.36
C ASN A 213 -18.09 -1.66 -27.12
N PHE A 214 -17.94 -2.03 -25.86
CA PHE A 214 -17.18 -3.22 -25.50
C PHE A 214 -17.85 -3.99 -24.36
N GLY A 215 -17.56 -5.27 -24.30
CA GLY A 215 -17.73 -6.13 -23.14
C GLY A 215 -16.37 -6.63 -22.67
N ASP A 216 -16.19 -6.77 -21.37
CA ASP A 216 -14.94 -7.18 -20.75
C ASP A 216 -15.25 -8.19 -19.64
N VAL A 217 -14.45 -9.23 -19.55
CA VAL A 217 -14.50 -10.21 -18.46
C VAL A 217 -13.12 -10.38 -17.91
N SER A 218 -13.01 -10.27 -16.59
CA SER A 218 -11.74 -10.49 -15.89
C SER A 218 -11.94 -11.31 -14.62
N GLY A 219 -10.86 -11.95 -14.20
CA GLY A 219 -10.83 -12.72 -12.97
C GLY A 219 -9.41 -12.84 -12.44
N GLY A 220 -9.31 -12.95 -11.12
CA GLY A 220 -8.02 -13.06 -10.46
C GLY A 220 -8.09 -13.93 -9.22
N LEU A 221 -6.94 -14.55 -8.92
CA LEU A 221 -6.70 -15.32 -7.70
C LEU A 221 -5.42 -14.82 -7.05
N ALA A 222 -5.43 -14.72 -5.74
CA ALA A 222 -4.25 -14.38 -4.96
C ALA A 222 -4.12 -15.29 -3.75
N VAL A 223 -2.88 -15.65 -3.41
CA VAL A 223 -2.52 -16.38 -2.22
C VAL A 223 -1.46 -15.59 -1.45
N ARG A 224 -1.60 -15.56 -0.15
CA ARG A 224 -0.59 -15.04 0.79
C ARG A 224 -0.31 -16.10 1.83
N HIS A 225 0.97 -16.38 2.08
CA HIS A 225 1.41 -17.35 3.06
C HIS A 225 2.44 -16.71 4.00
N ALA A 226 2.15 -16.70 5.30
CA ALA A 226 3.10 -16.29 6.32
C ALA A 226 4.06 -17.48 6.60
N VAL A 227 5.28 -17.35 6.09
CA VAL A 227 6.34 -18.34 6.32
C VAL A 227 6.83 -18.27 7.77
N THR A 228 7.01 -17.05 8.26
CA THR A 228 7.31 -16.71 9.65
C THR A 228 6.45 -15.52 10.08
N GLU A 229 6.60 -15.05 11.31
CA GLU A 229 5.93 -13.84 11.80
C GLU A 229 6.35 -12.58 11.01
N ASN A 230 7.56 -12.59 10.47
CA ASN A 230 8.15 -11.45 9.76
C ASN A 230 8.24 -11.65 8.24
N LEU A 231 8.08 -12.87 7.72
CA LEU A 231 8.20 -13.15 6.29
C LEU A 231 6.88 -13.64 5.72
N VAL A 232 6.36 -12.90 4.77
CA VAL A 232 5.16 -13.25 4.00
C VAL A 232 5.52 -13.40 2.53
N ILE A 233 5.19 -14.53 1.94
CA ILE A 233 5.24 -14.73 0.49
C ILE A 233 3.84 -14.60 -0.11
N SER A 234 3.77 -14.18 -1.35
CA SER A 234 2.49 -14.03 -2.07
C SER A 234 2.64 -14.41 -3.53
N GLY A 235 1.55 -14.90 -4.10
CA GLY A 235 1.41 -15.13 -5.52
C GLY A 235 0.04 -14.65 -5.97
N SER A 236 -0.06 -14.09 -7.18
CA SER A 236 -1.35 -13.79 -7.82
C SER A 236 -1.29 -14.04 -9.31
N GLY A 237 -2.46 -14.30 -9.88
CA GLY A 237 -2.67 -14.39 -11.31
C GLY A 237 -3.99 -13.72 -11.66
N ASP A 238 -3.97 -12.85 -12.65
CA ASP A 238 -5.11 -12.12 -13.18
C ASP A 238 -5.22 -12.37 -14.68
N VAL A 239 -6.43 -12.51 -15.18
CA VAL A 239 -6.74 -12.64 -16.61
C VAL A 239 -7.83 -11.64 -16.96
N ASP A 240 -7.67 -11.01 -18.12
CA ASP A 240 -8.59 -10.01 -18.66
C ASP A 240 -8.83 -10.26 -20.14
N VAL A 241 -10.07 -10.16 -20.60
CA VAL A 241 -10.48 -10.30 -21.99
C VAL A 241 -11.51 -9.25 -22.34
N ARG A 242 -11.15 -8.35 -23.24
CA ARG A 242 -12.02 -7.30 -23.78
C ARG A 242 -12.37 -7.56 -25.24
N ARG A 243 -13.64 -7.44 -25.57
CA ARG A 243 -14.15 -7.56 -26.94
C ARG A 243 -14.88 -6.30 -27.34
N TYR A 244 -14.50 -5.75 -28.48
CA TYR A 244 -15.12 -4.56 -29.06
C TYR A 244 -16.18 -4.93 -30.11
N GLY A 245 -17.20 -4.09 -30.23
CA GLY A 245 -18.20 -4.22 -31.27
C GLY A 245 -17.83 -3.52 -32.59
N GLY A 246 -18.52 -3.86 -33.65
CA GLY A 246 -18.42 -3.16 -34.94
C GLY A 246 -17.03 -3.26 -35.59
N ASN A 247 -16.55 -2.14 -36.10
CA ASN A 247 -15.27 -2.00 -36.80
C ASN A 247 -14.05 -2.04 -35.87
N ALA A 248 -14.24 -2.06 -34.55
CA ALA A 248 -13.14 -2.07 -33.59
C ALA A 248 -12.71 -3.48 -33.16
N ARG A 249 -13.23 -4.54 -33.76
CA ARG A 249 -12.87 -5.94 -33.41
C ARG A 249 -11.39 -6.25 -33.57
N ALA A 250 -10.70 -5.62 -34.52
CA ALA A 250 -9.25 -5.73 -34.69
C ALA A 250 -8.46 -5.19 -33.47
N PHE A 251 -9.11 -4.54 -32.52
CA PHE A 251 -8.52 -4.06 -31.26
C PHE A 251 -8.98 -4.87 -30.05
N ASP A 252 -9.61 -6.02 -30.25
CA ASP A 252 -9.91 -6.97 -29.19
C ASP A 252 -8.65 -7.31 -28.41
N GLN A 253 -8.74 -7.31 -27.09
CA GLN A 253 -7.60 -7.45 -26.21
C GLN A 253 -7.77 -8.62 -25.25
N GLY A 254 -6.66 -9.24 -24.91
CA GLY A 254 -6.58 -10.16 -23.78
C GLY A 254 -5.23 -9.96 -23.07
N SER A 255 -5.20 -10.19 -21.78
CA SER A 255 -3.96 -10.19 -21.04
C SER A 255 -3.99 -11.16 -19.87
N TYR A 256 -2.83 -11.63 -19.44
CA TYR A 256 -2.65 -12.14 -18.10
C TYR A 256 -1.56 -11.36 -17.39
N LEU A 257 -1.67 -11.28 -16.09
CA LEU A 257 -0.65 -10.78 -15.18
C LEU A 257 -0.39 -11.84 -14.11
N PHE A 258 0.84 -12.30 -13.99
CA PHE A 258 1.30 -13.18 -12.93
C PHE A 258 2.28 -12.44 -12.02
N GLN A 259 2.15 -12.60 -10.71
CA GLN A 259 3.02 -11.91 -9.75
C GLN A 259 3.45 -12.88 -8.63
N LEU A 260 4.70 -12.76 -8.23
CA LEU A 260 5.27 -13.41 -7.03
C LEU A 260 5.92 -12.36 -6.16
N GLY A 261 5.72 -12.42 -4.87
CA GLY A 261 6.25 -11.44 -3.94
C GLY A 261 6.73 -12.06 -2.63
N ALA A 262 7.70 -11.39 -2.02
CA ALA A 262 8.14 -11.65 -0.67
C ALA A 262 8.21 -10.33 0.09
N ASN A 263 7.68 -10.30 1.31
CA ASN A 263 7.67 -9.13 2.18
C ASN A 263 8.28 -9.49 3.52
N TRP A 264 9.27 -8.73 3.94
CA TRP A 264 9.91 -8.86 5.25
C TRP A 264 9.56 -7.67 6.14
N LEU A 265 8.90 -7.98 7.26
CA LEU A 265 8.44 -7.02 8.26
C LEU A 265 9.51 -6.86 9.34
N SER A 266 9.88 -5.62 9.66
CA SER A 266 10.84 -5.30 10.72
C SER A 266 10.38 -4.04 11.46
N GLY A 267 9.74 -4.24 12.60
CA GLY A 267 9.11 -3.15 13.35
C GLY A 267 8.10 -2.39 12.51
N LYS A 268 8.35 -1.10 12.29
CA LYS A 268 7.51 -0.24 11.44
C LYS A 268 7.86 -0.29 9.95
N ASN A 269 8.84 -1.11 9.54
CA ASN A 269 9.31 -1.20 8.16
C ASN A 269 8.82 -2.48 7.51
N ASN A 270 8.52 -2.41 6.22
CA ASN A 270 8.22 -3.54 5.35
C ASN A 270 9.10 -3.44 4.09
N PHE A 271 9.91 -4.46 3.84
CA PHE A 271 10.76 -4.58 2.66
C PHE A 271 10.15 -5.63 1.74
N GLY A 272 9.75 -5.21 0.56
CA GLY A 272 9.12 -6.05 -0.45
C GLY A 272 10.02 -6.24 -1.67
N LEU A 273 10.02 -7.46 -2.20
CA LEU A 273 10.53 -7.77 -3.54
C LEU A 273 9.43 -8.48 -4.30
N GLN A 274 9.14 -8.01 -5.49
CA GLN A 274 8.10 -8.56 -6.37
C GLN A 274 8.64 -8.82 -7.76
N TYR A 275 8.34 -9.97 -8.31
CA TYR A 275 8.44 -10.28 -9.73
C TYR A 275 7.06 -10.20 -10.36
N ALA A 276 6.97 -9.66 -11.57
CA ALA A 276 5.74 -9.63 -12.36
C ALA A 276 6.03 -10.03 -13.81
N ASN A 277 5.15 -10.86 -14.36
CA ASN A 277 5.10 -11.15 -15.78
C ASN A 277 3.71 -10.79 -16.31
N GLN A 278 3.65 -9.98 -17.36
CA GLN A 278 2.43 -9.67 -18.09
C GLN A 278 2.60 -10.01 -19.55
N HIS A 279 1.62 -10.69 -20.10
CA HIS A 279 1.49 -10.91 -21.53
C HIS A 279 0.19 -10.34 -22.04
N MET A 280 0.22 -9.74 -23.23
CA MET A 280 -0.93 -9.10 -23.86
C MET A 280 -1.07 -9.57 -25.30
N TRP A 281 -2.29 -9.84 -25.71
CA TRP A 281 -2.72 -10.12 -27.07
C TRP A 281 -3.59 -8.98 -27.60
N VAL A 282 -3.51 -8.72 -28.89
CA VAL A 282 -4.42 -7.83 -29.64
C VAL A 282 -4.87 -8.61 -30.87
N ASP A 283 -6.16 -8.66 -31.14
CA ASP A 283 -6.78 -9.46 -32.22
C ASP A 283 -6.33 -10.93 -32.21
N SER A 284 -6.21 -11.51 -31.02
CA SER A 284 -5.72 -12.89 -30.78
C SER A 284 -4.23 -13.13 -31.11
N GLU A 285 -3.51 -12.12 -31.60
CA GLU A 285 -2.06 -12.17 -31.86
C GLU A 285 -1.27 -11.70 -30.63
N SER A 286 -0.17 -12.38 -30.32
CA SER A 286 0.74 -11.97 -29.27
C SER A 286 1.32 -10.59 -29.55
N TYR A 287 1.07 -9.62 -28.68
CA TYR A 287 1.43 -8.23 -28.89
C TYR A 287 2.63 -7.79 -28.05
N ARG A 288 2.58 -8.02 -26.73
CA ARG A 288 3.61 -7.51 -25.80
C ARG A 288 3.80 -8.41 -24.59
N ASN A 289 5.05 -8.54 -24.16
CA ASN A 289 5.43 -9.19 -22.93
C ASN A 289 6.24 -8.24 -22.04
N LEU A 290 5.93 -8.22 -20.74
CA LEU A 290 6.66 -7.48 -19.71
C LEU A 290 7.13 -8.48 -18.65
N ASN A 291 8.40 -8.37 -18.28
CA ASN A 291 8.98 -9.12 -17.16
C ASN A 291 9.66 -8.10 -16.25
N GLY A 292 9.25 -8.01 -14.99
CA GLY A 292 9.76 -6.94 -14.14
C GLY A 292 10.02 -7.38 -12.71
N PHE A 293 10.96 -6.68 -12.09
CA PHE A 293 11.22 -6.75 -10.65
C PHE A 293 10.98 -5.39 -10.04
N THR A 294 10.35 -5.40 -8.86
CA THR A 294 10.15 -4.20 -8.04
C THR A 294 10.66 -4.48 -6.64
N ALA A 295 11.59 -3.65 -6.18
CA ALA A 295 11.98 -3.59 -4.78
C ALA A 295 11.30 -2.39 -4.12
N GLN A 296 10.75 -2.58 -2.93
CA GLN A 296 10.03 -1.55 -2.20
C GLN A 296 10.41 -1.56 -0.72
N TRP A 297 10.51 -0.39 -0.15
CA TRP A 297 10.53 -0.16 1.28
C TRP A 297 9.30 0.69 1.68
N THR A 298 8.52 0.22 2.63
CA THR A 298 7.37 0.95 3.21
C THR A 298 7.60 1.13 4.69
N ARG A 299 7.31 2.31 5.21
CA ARG A 299 7.41 2.64 6.63
C ARG A 299 6.07 3.16 7.15
N ASP A 300 5.63 2.59 8.25
CA ASP A 300 4.51 3.12 9.04
C ASP A 300 5.02 4.30 9.89
N LEU A 301 4.46 5.47 9.64
CA LEU A 301 4.78 6.72 10.35
C LEU A 301 3.82 7.00 11.51
N GLY A 302 2.85 6.11 11.76
CA GLY A 302 1.81 6.28 12.77
C GLY A 302 0.60 7.04 12.26
N GLU A 303 -0.44 7.15 13.08
CA GLU A 303 -1.69 7.86 12.77
C GLU A 303 -2.27 7.56 11.37
N SER A 304 -2.21 6.30 10.94
CA SER A 304 -2.65 5.86 9.61
C SER A 304 -1.90 6.52 8.44
N LEU A 305 -0.67 6.98 8.68
CA LEU A 305 0.22 7.54 7.67
C LEU A 305 1.32 6.54 7.32
N GLN A 306 1.51 6.29 6.02
CA GLN A 306 2.57 5.43 5.51
C GLN A 306 3.32 6.14 4.39
N ALA A 307 4.64 5.94 4.35
CA ALA A 307 5.48 6.36 3.25
C ALA A 307 6.20 5.14 2.65
N ALA A 308 6.42 5.17 1.34
CA ALA A 308 7.16 4.12 0.64
C ALA A 308 8.14 4.71 -0.38
N ALA A 309 9.23 4.00 -0.61
CA ALA A 309 10.14 4.22 -1.74
C ALA A 309 10.27 2.92 -2.54
N PHE A 310 10.46 3.01 -3.84
CA PHE A 310 10.60 1.85 -4.69
C PHE A 310 11.59 2.06 -5.85
N ALA A 311 12.09 0.95 -6.37
CA ALA A 311 12.81 0.87 -7.63
C ALA A 311 12.25 -0.29 -8.46
N GLN A 312 12.04 -0.07 -9.74
CA GLN A 312 11.52 -1.05 -10.66
C GLN A 312 12.40 -1.15 -11.92
N TYR A 313 12.61 -2.38 -12.38
CA TYR A 313 13.23 -2.67 -13.65
C TYR A 313 12.35 -3.62 -14.46
N THR A 314 11.94 -3.21 -15.66
CA THR A 314 10.99 -3.95 -16.51
C THR A 314 11.43 -3.93 -17.98
N PRO A 315 12.01 -5.01 -18.49
CA PRO A 315 12.07 -5.27 -19.92
C PRO A 315 10.68 -5.32 -20.56
N ILE A 316 10.47 -4.53 -21.60
CA ILE A 316 9.24 -4.47 -22.41
C ILE A 316 9.59 -4.99 -23.80
N ARG A 317 8.92 -6.06 -24.24
CA ARG A 317 9.19 -6.73 -25.50
C ARG A 317 7.93 -6.81 -26.33
N TYR A 318 8.01 -6.35 -27.58
CA TYR A 318 6.92 -6.41 -28.54
C TYR A 318 7.10 -7.62 -29.46
N MET A 319 6.01 -8.36 -29.70
CA MET A 319 6.03 -9.51 -30.60
C MET A 319 5.95 -9.06 -32.05
N GLY A 320 6.61 -9.79 -32.93
CA GLY A 320 6.65 -9.45 -34.38
C GLY A 320 7.65 -8.37 -34.78
N THR A 321 8.10 -7.53 -33.85
CA THR A 321 9.16 -6.53 -34.11
C THR A 321 9.86 -6.11 -32.81
N ASN A 322 11.18 -6.01 -32.84
CA ASN A 322 11.97 -5.48 -31.72
C ASN A 322 12.16 -3.94 -31.81
N ALA A 323 11.66 -3.30 -32.87
CA ALA A 323 11.81 -1.85 -33.05
C ALA A 323 11.24 -0.99 -31.90
N ARG A 324 10.40 -1.56 -31.02
CA ARG A 324 9.80 -0.88 -29.87
C ARG A 324 10.29 -1.44 -28.52
N ASP A 325 11.27 -2.36 -28.55
CA ASP A 325 11.76 -3.02 -27.35
C ASP A 325 12.61 -2.07 -26.50
N VAL A 326 12.24 -1.93 -25.23
CA VAL A 326 12.95 -1.08 -24.28
C VAL A 326 13.14 -1.79 -22.95
N ASN A 327 14.10 -1.30 -22.16
CA ASN A 327 14.29 -1.65 -20.77
C ASN A 327 13.91 -0.43 -19.93
N ARG A 328 12.83 -0.53 -19.18
CA ARG A 328 12.31 0.54 -18.30
C ARG A 328 12.91 0.40 -16.90
N ALA A 329 13.59 1.43 -16.43
CA ALA A 329 14.06 1.55 -15.06
C ALA A 329 13.46 2.82 -14.45
N ILE A 330 12.73 2.68 -13.36
CA ILE A 330 12.11 3.81 -12.66
C ILE A 330 12.35 3.69 -11.16
N GLY A 331 12.47 4.82 -10.50
CA GLY A 331 12.50 4.92 -9.05
C GLY A 331 11.55 5.99 -8.56
N GLY A 332 11.08 5.79 -7.36
CA GLY A 332 10.14 6.71 -6.81
C GLY A 332 9.79 6.46 -5.35
N ALA A 333 8.81 7.22 -4.83
CA ALA A 333 8.27 7.02 -3.48
C ALA A 333 6.81 7.48 -3.39
N SER A 334 6.07 7.15 -2.36
CA SER A 334 4.65 7.46 -2.17
C SER A 334 4.30 7.74 -0.72
N ILE A 335 3.18 8.40 -0.53
CA ILE A 335 2.58 8.63 0.78
C ILE A 335 1.09 8.25 0.72
N VAL A 336 0.61 7.60 1.78
CA VAL A 336 -0.79 7.22 1.95
C VAL A 336 -1.24 7.66 3.34
N LYS A 337 -2.37 8.35 3.41
CA LYS A 337 -2.99 8.80 4.67
C LYS A 337 -4.43 8.30 4.75
N GLY A 338 -4.74 7.57 5.82
CA GLY A 338 -6.10 7.27 6.23
C GLY A 338 -6.60 8.30 7.26
N PHE A 339 -7.85 8.71 7.15
CA PHE A 339 -8.48 9.69 8.05
C PHE A 339 -9.51 9.00 8.93
N ALA A 340 -9.03 8.27 9.94
CA ALA A 340 -9.86 7.45 10.83
C ALA A 340 -10.88 8.25 11.67
N SER A 341 -10.66 9.56 11.87
CA SER A 341 -11.57 10.45 12.57
C SER A 341 -12.69 11.02 11.71
N VAL A 342 -12.62 10.83 10.38
CA VAL A 342 -13.63 11.30 9.43
C VAL A 342 -14.60 10.16 9.14
N TYR A 343 -15.91 10.48 9.08
CA TYR A 343 -16.92 9.49 8.73
C TYR A 343 -16.58 8.77 7.42
N GLY A 344 -16.70 7.45 7.41
CA GLY A 344 -16.37 6.64 6.26
C GLY A 344 -14.88 6.43 6.00
N GLU A 345 -14.01 6.87 6.92
CA GLU A 345 -12.56 6.64 6.95
C GLU A 345 -11.90 6.83 5.57
N PRO A 346 -11.99 8.04 4.94
CA PRO A 346 -11.40 8.25 3.64
C PRO A 346 -9.90 8.01 3.64
N VAL A 347 -9.40 7.56 2.50
CA VAL A 347 -7.97 7.36 2.25
C VAL A 347 -7.55 8.23 1.10
N ALA A 348 -6.45 8.96 1.26
CA ALA A 348 -5.81 9.72 0.19
C ALA A 348 -4.38 9.23 -0.02
N TYR A 349 -3.90 9.30 -1.25
CA TYR A 349 -2.53 8.98 -1.58
C TYR A 349 -1.97 9.95 -2.62
N ALA A 350 -0.67 10.15 -2.55
CA ALA A 350 0.08 10.91 -3.53
C ALA A 350 1.36 10.15 -3.90
N SER A 351 1.81 10.38 -5.13
CA SER A 351 2.90 9.63 -5.69
C SER A 351 3.64 10.39 -6.83
N MET A 352 4.97 10.24 -7.00
CA MET A 352 5.76 10.67 -8.16
C MET A 352 6.94 9.69 -8.41
N TYR A 353 7.41 9.61 -9.62
CA TYR A 353 8.51 8.76 -10.07
C TYR A 353 9.28 9.42 -11.20
N ALA A 354 10.48 8.98 -11.39
CA ALA A 354 11.28 9.33 -12.56
C ALA A 354 12.11 8.12 -13.00
N GLY A 355 12.51 8.13 -14.25
CA GLY A 355 13.33 7.07 -14.80
C GLY A 355 13.60 7.21 -16.27
N ARG A 356 13.96 6.08 -16.86
CA ARG A 356 14.35 5.98 -18.27
C ARG A 356 13.82 4.70 -18.88
N GLU A 357 13.45 4.77 -20.15
CA GLU A 357 13.31 3.66 -21.05
C GLU A 357 14.52 3.65 -22.01
N SER A 358 15.39 2.65 -21.83
CA SER A 358 16.58 2.50 -22.67
C SER A 358 16.26 1.55 -23.83
N PRO A 359 16.58 1.90 -25.09
CA PRO A 359 16.43 1.01 -26.23
C PRO A 359 17.14 -0.32 -25.98
N ARG A 360 16.60 -1.39 -26.52
CA ARG A 360 17.24 -2.71 -26.48
C ARG A 360 18.42 -2.80 -27.44
N ASP A 361 18.26 -2.23 -28.62
CA ASP A 361 19.19 -2.25 -29.71
C ASP A 361 19.00 -1.02 -30.63
N ASP A 362 19.76 -0.92 -31.71
CA ASP A 362 19.72 0.21 -32.66
C ASP A 362 18.35 0.35 -33.33
N LEU A 363 17.62 -0.73 -33.55
CA LEU A 363 16.28 -0.69 -34.16
C LEU A 363 15.26 -0.01 -33.25
N SER A 364 15.46 -0.11 -31.96
CA SER A 364 14.59 0.51 -30.95
C SER A 364 15.08 1.88 -30.47
N ALA A 365 16.14 2.44 -31.06
CA ALA A 365 16.76 3.70 -30.64
C ALA A 365 15.77 4.87 -30.53
N ALA A 366 14.79 4.94 -31.44
CA ALA A 366 13.76 5.97 -31.45
C ALA A 366 12.79 5.94 -30.24
N PHE A 367 12.78 4.86 -29.46
CA PHE A 367 11.90 4.69 -28.29
C PHE A 367 12.60 4.95 -26.96
N GLY A 368 13.92 5.23 -26.96
CA GLY A 368 14.62 5.71 -25.78
C GLY A 368 14.05 7.02 -25.27
N ASN A 369 13.77 7.11 -23.97
CA ASN A 369 13.22 8.33 -23.38
C ASN A 369 13.53 8.44 -21.89
N HIS A 370 13.54 9.68 -21.41
CA HIS A 370 13.46 10.02 -19.99
C HIS A 370 12.03 10.35 -19.63
N LEU A 371 11.58 9.82 -18.52
CA LEU A 371 10.21 10.02 -18.05
C LEU A 371 10.15 10.45 -16.58
N TRP A 372 9.13 11.19 -16.25
CA TRP A 372 8.74 11.45 -14.88
C TRP A 372 7.22 11.61 -14.82
N GLY A 373 6.65 11.30 -13.69
CA GLY A 373 5.22 11.38 -13.50
C GLY A 373 4.82 11.41 -12.04
N GLY A 374 3.53 11.53 -11.80
CA GLY A 374 2.94 11.47 -10.47
C GLY A 374 1.46 11.12 -10.54
N ARG A 375 0.94 10.69 -9.41
CA ARG A 375 -0.46 10.35 -9.21
C ARG A 375 -0.94 10.86 -7.87
N ILE A 376 -2.15 11.36 -7.84
CA ILE A 376 -2.89 11.63 -6.62
C ILE A 376 -4.25 10.96 -6.72
N GLY A 377 -4.80 10.53 -5.60
CA GLY A 377 -6.13 9.93 -5.59
C GLY A 377 -6.59 9.60 -4.19
N GLY A 378 -7.79 9.04 -4.11
CA GLY A 378 -8.36 8.59 -2.85
C GLY A 378 -9.66 7.85 -3.05
N GLU A 379 -10.12 7.30 -1.94
CA GLU A 379 -11.40 6.62 -1.82
C GLU A 379 -12.10 7.02 -0.53
N TRP A 380 -13.42 7.04 -0.55
CA TRP A 380 -14.23 7.43 0.59
C TRP A 380 -15.53 6.63 0.65
N HIS A 381 -15.75 5.94 1.75
CA HIS A 381 -17.01 5.26 2.04
C HIS A 381 -18.04 6.28 2.55
N VAL A 382 -18.77 6.89 1.62
CA VAL A 382 -19.83 7.89 1.94
C VAL A 382 -20.99 7.28 2.70
N MET A 383 -21.20 5.96 2.59
CA MET A 383 -22.09 5.13 3.38
C MET A 383 -21.49 3.73 3.56
N PRO A 384 -22.00 2.88 4.47
CA PRO A 384 -21.44 1.55 4.72
C PRO A 384 -21.35 0.64 3.48
N ASN A 385 -22.23 0.86 2.51
CA ASN A 385 -22.33 0.10 1.27
C ASN A 385 -22.06 0.95 0.00
N GLN A 386 -21.47 2.15 0.16
CA GLN A 386 -21.24 3.07 -0.95
C GLN A 386 -19.83 3.67 -0.84
N MET A 387 -19.08 3.65 -1.92
CA MET A 387 -17.73 4.18 -1.99
C MET A 387 -17.55 5.05 -3.22
N LEU A 388 -17.03 6.23 -3.05
CA LEU A 388 -16.52 7.08 -4.12
C LEU A 388 -15.02 6.90 -4.23
N PHE A 389 -14.50 6.92 -5.44
CA PHE A 389 -13.07 6.99 -5.67
C PHE A 389 -12.75 7.90 -6.85
N ALA A 390 -11.59 8.53 -6.78
CA ALA A 390 -11.03 9.30 -7.89
C ALA A 390 -9.51 9.26 -7.86
N ASN A 391 -8.89 9.27 -9.03
CA ASN A 391 -7.46 9.47 -9.17
C ASN A 391 -7.13 10.25 -10.44
N VAL A 392 -6.03 10.99 -10.37
CA VAL A 392 -5.44 11.72 -11.48
C VAL A 392 -3.98 11.32 -11.55
N SER A 393 -3.48 10.99 -12.74
CA SER A 393 -2.05 10.78 -12.98
C SER A 393 -1.57 11.62 -14.17
N PHE A 394 -0.35 12.07 -14.05
CA PHE A 394 0.36 12.80 -15.10
C PHE A 394 1.70 12.13 -15.35
N GLU A 395 2.05 11.94 -16.62
CA GLU A 395 3.37 11.46 -17.03
C GLU A 395 3.91 12.30 -18.19
N ARG A 396 5.18 12.68 -18.12
CA ARG A 396 5.91 13.32 -19.21
C ARG A 396 7.03 12.42 -19.67
N ARG A 397 7.12 12.24 -21.00
CA ARG A 397 8.21 11.53 -21.68
C ARG A 397 8.91 12.48 -22.65
N ASN A 398 10.23 12.52 -22.58
CA ASN A 398 11.07 13.22 -23.55
C ASN A 398 11.94 12.17 -24.21
N TYR A 399 11.76 11.99 -25.50
CA TYR A 399 12.50 10.99 -26.29
C TYR A 399 13.88 11.53 -26.65
N ASP A 400 14.88 10.64 -26.69
CA ASP A 400 16.29 10.99 -26.83
C ASP A 400 16.71 11.21 -28.28
N THR A 401 15.91 10.78 -29.25
CA THR A 401 16.29 10.71 -30.67
C THR A 401 15.38 11.56 -31.52
N LEU A 402 15.97 12.26 -32.47
CA LEU A 402 15.25 12.99 -33.53
C LEU A 402 14.49 11.97 -34.41
N ASP A 403 13.19 12.17 -34.56
CA ASP A 403 12.38 11.36 -35.46
C ASP A 403 12.70 11.71 -36.93
N SER A 404 12.99 10.71 -37.75
CA SER A 404 13.39 10.92 -39.13
C SER A 404 12.27 11.42 -40.06
N MET A 405 11.00 11.20 -39.71
CA MET A 405 9.85 11.63 -40.50
C MET A 405 9.35 13.00 -40.07
N PHE A 406 9.24 13.18 -38.76
CA PHE A 406 8.71 14.43 -38.17
C PHE A 406 9.80 15.49 -37.93
N LEU A 407 11.08 15.12 -37.98
CA LEU A 407 12.25 16.00 -37.77
C LEU A 407 12.19 16.74 -36.41
N VAL A 408 11.64 16.11 -35.42
CA VAL A 408 11.54 16.62 -34.02
C VAL A 408 11.84 15.52 -33.04
N GLU A 409 12.39 15.87 -31.88
CA GLU A 409 12.40 15.01 -30.71
C GLU A 409 10.97 14.89 -30.17
N ARG A 410 10.48 13.66 -30.03
CA ARG A 410 9.15 13.43 -29.50
C ARG A 410 9.07 13.82 -28.03
N ARG A 411 8.00 14.50 -27.65
CA ARG A 411 7.69 14.90 -26.28
C ARG A 411 6.22 14.64 -26.03
N ASP A 412 5.93 13.76 -25.08
CA ASP A 412 4.58 13.41 -24.71
C ASP A 412 4.25 13.94 -23.31
N ARG A 413 2.98 14.34 -23.11
CA ARG A 413 2.38 14.72 -21.83
C ARG A 413 1.06 14.00 -21.72
N GLN A 414 1.04 12.98 -20.90
CA GLN A 414 -0.16 12.19 -20.67
C GLN A 414 -0.83 12.60 -19.36
N LEU A 415 -2.12 12.82 -19.41
CA LEU A 415 -3.00 13.04 -18.27
C LEU A 415 -4.05 11.92 -18.28
N ASP A 416 -4.15 11.19 -17.17
CA ASP A 416 -5.21 10.21 -16.95
C ASP A 416 -6.04 10.62 -15.74
N VAL A 417 -7.36 10.54 -15.88
CA VAL A 417 -8.33 10.77 -14.81
C VAL A 417 -9.23 9.55 -14.74
N ARG A 418 -9.48 9.02 -13.55
CA ARG A 418 -10.48 7.99 -13.31
C ARG A 418 -11.30 8.37 -12.09
N ALA A 419 -12.62 8.22 -12.21
CA ALA A 419 -13.55 8.39 -11.09
C ALA A 419 -14.67 7.37 -11.19
N GLY A 420 -15.17 6.93 -10.04
CA GLY A 420 -16.27 5.98 -9.99
C GLY A 420 -16.97 5.97 -8.64
N TYR A 421 -18.13 5.33 -8.66
CA TYR A 421 -18.99 5.13 -7.50
C TYR A 421 -19.31 3.65 -7.40
N SER A 422 -18.95 3.01 -6.29
CA SER A 422 -19.22 1.60 -6.04
C SER A 422 -20.37 1.44 -5.06
N TYR A 423 -21.40 0.71 -5.48
CA TYR A 423 -22.50 0.26 -4.64
C TYR A 423 -22.32 -1.21 -4.30
N PHE A 424 -22.12 -1.52 -3.01
CA PHE A 424 -21.97 -2.88 -2.50
C PHE A 424 -23.36 -3.46 -2.21
N VAL A 425 -23.88 -4.25 -3.14
CA VAL A 425 -25.16 -4.96 -2.99
C VAL A 425 -25.09 -5.97 -1.84
N THR A 426 -23.94 -6.64 -1.74
CA THR A 426 -23.56 -7.50 -0.61
C THR A 426 -22.12 -7.22 -0.22
N LYS A 427 -21.57 -7.89 0.80
CA LYS A 427 -20.14 -7.81 1.13
C LYS A 427 -19.22 -8.36 0.03
N ALA A 428 -19.75 -9.20 -0.85
CA ALA A 428 -19.02 -9.87 -1.91
C ALA A 428 -19.33 -9.31 -3.29
N PHE A 429 -20.49 -8.70 -3.51
CA PHE A 429 -20.94 -8.25 -4.83
C PHE A 429 -21.12 -6.74 -4.88
N SER A 430 -20.53 -6.10 -5.87
CA SER A 430 -20.62 -4.66 -6.11
C SER A 430 -20.92 -4.33 -7.57
N ILE A 431 -21.56 -3.18 -7.76
CA ILE A 431 -21.79 -2.56 -9.06
C ILE A 431 -21.15 -1.17 -9.03
N THR A 432 -20.32 -0.87 -10.04
CA THR A 432 -19.52 0.35 -10.09
C THR A 432 -19.64 1.02 -11.46
N PRO A 433 -20.50 2.02 -11.64
CA PRO A 433 -20.34 2.97 -12.75
C PRO A 433 -19.03 3.73 -12.58
N GLN A 434 -18.22 3.79 -13.66
CA GLN A 434 -16.96 4.54 -13.65
C GLN A 434 -16.68 5.21 -14.99
N TYR A 435 -15.91 6.27 -14.91
CA TYR A 435 -15.44 7.06 -16.03
C TYR A 435 -13.92 7.13 -16.01
N SER A 436 -13.30 6.96 -17.16
CA SER A 436 -11.87 7.19 -17.35
C SER A 436 -11.64 8.11 -18.53
N PHE A 437 -10.72 9.04 -18.37
CA PHE A 437 -10.27 9.97 -19.41
C PHE A 437 -8.76 9.91 -19.54
N THR A 438 -8.27 9.80 -20.77
CA THR A 438 -6.84 9.91 -21.11
C THR A 438 -6.66 11.02 -22.15
N ARG A 439 -5.72 11.91 -21.91
CA ARG A 439 -5.21 12.88 -22.89
C ARG A 439 -3.71 12.70 -23.05
N ASN A 440 -3.25 12.33 -24.23
CA ASN A 440 -1.83 12.36 -24.57
C ASN A 440 -1.57 13.51 -25.54
N GLY A 441 -0.97 14.59 -25.06
CA GLY A 441 -0.50 15.69 -25.91
C GLY A 441 0.93 15.38 -26.37
N SER A 442 1.14 15.28 -27.67
CA SER A 442 2.44 14.94 -28.25
C SER A 442 2.94 16.01 -29.21
N SER A 443 4.29 16.18 -29.28
CA SER A 443 4.92 16.99 -30.32
C SER A 443 4.83 16.33 -31.71
N GLN A 444 4.44 15.05 -31.79
CA GLN A 444 4.19 14.34 -33.04
C GLN A 444 2.68 14.07 -33.18
N PRO A 445 2.01 14.56 -34.24
CA PRO A 445 0.57 14.43 -34.39
C PRO A 445 0.02 12.99 -34.36
N LEU A 446 0.79 12.00 -34.76
CA LEU A 446 0.40 10.59 -34.70
C LEU A 446 0.13 10.09 -33.27
N PHE A 447 0.76 10.69 -32.27
CA PHE A 447 0.65 10.30 -30.87
C PHE A 447 -0.19 11.27 -30.02
N ASP A 448 -0.76 12.31 -30.67
CA ASP A 448 -1.68 13.24 -30.01
C ASP A 448 -3.10 12.69 -30.07
N TYR A 449 -3.65 12.30 -28.92
CA TYR A 449 -5.00 11.74 -28.82
C TYR A 449 -5.67 12.04 -27.47
N HIS A 450 -6.98 11.85 -27.48
CA HIS A 450 -7.77 11.72 -26.25
C HIS A 450 -8.69 10.51 -26.33
N ARG A 451 -9.08 10.00 -25.17
CA ARG A 451 -9.93 8.83 -25.01
C ARG A 451 -10.79 8.99 -23.77
N SER A 452 -12.07 8.73 -23.90
CA SER A 452 -13.02 8.63 -22.79
C SER A 452 -13.60 7.22 -22.76
N VAL A 453 -13.63 6.61 -21.58
CA VAL A 453 -14.25 5.29 -21.36
C VAL A 453 -15.32 5.44 -20.30
N TYR A 454 -16.55 5.06 -20.63
CA TYR A 454 -17.69 4.99 -19.74
C TYR A 454 -18.02 3.52 -19.55
N GLU A 455 -18.03 3.03 -18.34
CA GLU A 455 -18.28 1.61 -18.10
C GLU A 455 -19.05 1.37 -16.79
N ILE A 456 -19.80 0.26 -16.78
CA ILE A 456 -20.42 -0.30 -15.58
C ILE A 456 -19.71 -1.62 -15.30
N VAL A 457 -19.23 -1.78 -14.09
CA VAL A 457 -18.50 -2.94 -13.60
C VAL A 457 -19.39 -3.69 -12.62
N ALA A 458 -19.62 -4.97 -12.85
CA ALA A 458 -20.22 -5.90 -11.89
C ALA A 458 -19.14 -6.85 -11.38
N ARG A 459 -18.86 -6.86 -10.08
CA ARG A 459 -17.75 -7.59 -9.47
C ARG A 459 -18.22 -8.44 -8.29
N TYR A 460 -17.75 -9.69 -8.27
CA TYR A 460 -17.92 -10.61 -7.16
C TYR A 460 -16.56 -10.99 -6.59
N ASP A 461 -16.36 -10.71 -5.31
CA ASP A 461 -15.15 -11.05 -4.56
C ASP A 461 -15.40 -12.26 -3.65
N PHE A 462 -14.47 -13.22 -3.62
CA PHE A 462 -14.50 -14.40 -2.76
C PHE A 462 -13.20 -14.58 -1.98
N ARG A 463 -13.32 -15.16 -0.78
CA ARG A 463 -12.21 -15.35 0.16
C ARG A 463 -12.29 -16.73 0.79
#